data_8186115bcce2c8045d005004605d70b2
#
_entry.id   8186115bcce2c8045d005004605d70b2
#
_cell.length_a   1.000
_cell.length_b   1.000
_cell.length_c   1.000
_cell.angle_alpha   90.00
_cell.angle_beta   90.00
_cell.angle_gamma   90.00
#
_symmetry.space_group_name_H-M   'P 1'
#
loop_
_entity.id
_entity.type
_entity.pdbx_description
1 polymer ?
#
loop_
_entity_poly.entity_id
_entity_poly.type
_entity_poly.pdbx_seq_one_letter_code
_entity_poly.pdbx_strand_id
1 'polypeptide(L)'
;MKNNYKLLTYFIIPFLGVLLFKYFSDSYTTRTVVVQEDINFSEIDYLRNSIESVDFNFDVKPILSDKCYACHGPDDKARKANLRLDTKEGFYTSLNDNDHFVIDRNNPEKSELIKRISSENVSYVMPPPESNLK
;
A
#
# COMPACT_ATOMS: atom_id res chain seq x y z
N MET A 1 -15.96 -42.60 59.97
CA MET A 1 -16.28 -41.42 59.16
C MET A 1 -15.07 -41.02 58.35
N LYS A 2 -14.73 -41.75 57.29
CA LYS A 2 -13.60 -41.44 56.39
C LYS A 2 -14.06 -41.73 54.97
N ASN A 3 -14.00 -40.74 54.05
CA ASN A 3 -13.98 -40.82 52.59
C ASN A 3 -15.12 -40.17 51.78
N ASN A 4 -15.95 -39.30 52.36
CA ASN A 4 -16.94 -38.60 51.49
C ASN A 4 -16.34 -37.40 50.73
N TYR A 5 -15.18 -36.88 51.14
CA TYR A 5 -14.55 -35.75 50.44
C TYR A 5 -13.81 -36.13 49.14
N LYS A 6 -13.38 -37.41 48.99
CA LYS A 6 -12.77 -37.87 47.75
C LYS A 6 -13.78 -37.93 46.59
N LEU A 7 -15.01 -38.32 46.90
CA LEU A 7 -16.08 -38.32 45.89
C LEU A 7 -16.45 -36.88 45.47
N LEU A 8 -16.48 -35.98 46.48
CA LEU A 8 -16.81 -34.56 46.23
C LEU A 8 -15.79 -33.87 45.34
N THR A 9 -14.50 -34.18 45.52
CA THR A 9 -13.44 -33.58 44.67
C THR A 9 -13.46 -34.07 43.22
N TYR A 10 -13.85 -35.33 42.96
CA TYR A 10 -13.93 -35.86 41.60
C TYR A 10 -15.04 -35.25 40.76
N PHE A 11 -16.10 -34.73 41.39
CA PHE A 11 -17.22 -34.09 40.70
C PHE A 11 -17.13 -32.58 40.67
N ILE A 12 -16.62 -31.95 41.71
CA ILE A 12 -16.58 -30.47 41.81
C ILE A 12 -15.47 -29.91 40.92
N ILE A 13 -14.29 -30.51 40.87
CA ILE A 13 -13.16 -29.98 40.05
C ILE A 13 -13.49 -29.96 38.54
N PRO A 14 -13.96 -31.05 37.94
CA PRO A 14 -14.32 -31.01 36.49
C PRO A 14 -15.49 -30.07 36.22
N PHE A 15 -16.48 -29.97 37.13
CA PHE A 15 -17.63 -29.07 36.95
C PHE A 15 -17.22 -27.60 37.03
N LEU A 16 -16.29 -27.27 37.96
CA LEU A 16 -15.72 -25.91 38.04
C LEU A 16 -14.88 -25.58 36.80
N GLY A 17 -14.14 -26.55 36.28
CA GLY A 17 -13.35 -26.42 35.06
C GLY A 17 -14.23 -26.12 33.83
N VAL A 18 -15.36 -26.80 33.69
CA VAL A 18 -16.33 -26.56 32.61
C VAL A 18 -16.97 -25.18 32.72
N LEU A 19 -17.32 -24.74 33.94
CA LEU A 19 -17.87 -23.41 34.17
C LEU A 19 -16.86 -22.29 33.86
N LEU A 20 -15.61 -22.47 34.30
CA LEU A 20 -14.54 -21.52 33.99
C LEU A 20 -14.22 -21.50 32.50
N PHE A 21 -14.20 -22.66 31.84
CA PHE A 21 -14.00 -22.73 30.38
C PHE A 21 -15.14 -22.03 29.63
N LYS A 22 -16.37 -22.21 30.05
CA LYS A 22 -17.53 -21.51 29.43
C LYS A 22 -17.45 -20.00 29.66
N TYR A 23 -17.14 -19.57 30.87
CA TYR A 23 -16.97 -18.15 31.20
C TYR A 23 -15.83 -17.50 30.39
N PHE A 24 -14.72 -18.22 30.23
CA PHE A 24 -13.60 -17.75 29.42
C PHE A 24 -13.93 -17.76 27.92
N SER A 25 -14.60 -18.81 27.45
CA SER A 25 -15.03 -18.92 26.03
C SER A 25 -15.97 -17.79 25.64
N ASP A 26 -16.93 -17.46 26.48
CA ASP A 26 -17.88 -16.34 26.24
C ASP A 26 -17.15 -14.98 26.27
N SER A 27 -16.07 -14.86 27.06
CA SER A 27 -15.26 -13.62 27.08
C SER A 27 -14.39 -13.43 25.85
N TYR A 28 -14.04 -14.50 25.13
CA TYR A 28 -13.26 -14.42 23.89
C TYR A 28 -14.12 -14.24 22.64
N THR A 29 -15.41 -14.57 22.69
CA THR A 29 -16.31 -14.50 21.51
C THR A 29 -16.79 -13.08 21.23
N THR A 30 -16.50 -12.11 22.10
CA THR A 30 -17.03 -10.74 21.97
C THR A 30 -16.02 -9.73 21.41
N ARG A 31 -15.02 -10.17 20.62
CA ARG A 31 -14.08 -9.23 19.98
C ARG A 31 -13.75 -9.53 18.54
N THR A 32 -14.66 -10.14 17.81
CA THR A 32 -14.76 -9.82 16.39
C THR A 32 -15.75 -8.67 16.31
N VAL A 33 -15.27 -7.46 16.45
CA VAL A 33 -15.95 -6.31 15.87
C VAL A 33 -15.93 -6.57 14.37
N VAL A 34 -16.92 -7.29 13.90
CA VAL A 34 -17.35 -7.18 12.51
C VAL A 34 -17.88 -5.76 12.45
N VAL A 35 -17.00 -4.83 12.07
CA VAL A 35 -17.43 -3.57 11.49
C VAL A 35 -18.06 -3.96 10.16
N GLN A 36 -19.25 -4.50 10.21
CA GLN A 36 -20.20 -4.53 9.14
C GLN A 36 -20.85 -3.16 9.17
N GLU A 37 -20.03 -2.13 8.99
CA GLU A 37 -20.56 -0.88 8.49
C GLU A 37 -21.09 -1.22 7.11
N ASP A 38 -22.42 -1.14 6.97
CA ASP A 38 -23.07 -0.98 5.68
C ASP A 38 -22.45 0.28 5.06
N ILE A 39 -21.29 0.09 4.40
CA ILE A 39 -20.63 1.18 3.68
C ILE A 39 -21.62 1.55 2.60
N ASN A 40 -22.36 2.60 2.87
CA ASN A 40 -23.35 3.13 1.96
C ASN A 40 -22.62 3.52 0.67
N PHE A 41 -23.05 2.95 -0.44
CA PHE A 41 -22.45 3.21 -1.76
C PHE A 41 -22.36 4.71 -2.06
N SER A 42 -23.28 5.51 -1.53
CA SER A 42 -23.26 6.97 -1.62
C SER A 42 -22.11 7.62 -0.83
N GLU A 43 -21.66 7.01 0.25
CA GLU A 43 -20.55 7.50 1.08
C GLU A 43 -19.21 7.18 0.41
N ILE A 44 -19.10 6.02 -0.22
CA ILE A 44 -17.93 5.69 -1.08
C ILE A 44 -17.86 6.66 -2.26
N ASP A 45 -18.98 6.97 -2.89
CA ASP A 45 -19.02 7.90 -4.02
C ASP A 45 -18.71 9.34 -3.58
N TYR A 46 -19.19 9.75 -2.40
CA TYR A 46 -18.82 11.02 -1.77
C TYR A 46 -17.32 11.07 -1.44
N LEU A 47 -16.77 10.02 -0.84
CA LEU A 47 -15.34 9.92 -0.54
C LEU A 47 -14.49 9.87 -1.83
N ARG A 48 -14.96 9.17 -2.86
CA ARG A 48 -14.30 9.14 -4.17
C ARG A 48 -14.32 10.51 -4.86
N ASN A 49 -15.40 11.25 -4.72
CA ASN A 49 -15.55 12.59 -5.29
C ASN A 49 -14.89 13.68 -4.42
N SER A 50 -14.69 13.41 -3.14
CA SER A 50 -13.92 14.26 -2.21
C SER A 50 -12.43 13.94 -2.18
N ILE A 51 -11.97 12.92 -2.90
CA ILE A 51 -10.54 12.79 -3.22
C ILE A 51 -10.22 14.01 -4.07
N GLU A 52 -9.70 14.99 -3.40
CA GLU A 52 -9.16 16.22 -3.95
C GLU A 52 -8.32 15.86 -5.18
N SER A 53 -8.55 16.52 -6.28
CA SER A 53 -7.80 16.24 -7.52
C SER A 53 -6.31 16.31 -7.20
N VAL A 54 -5.58 15.24 -7.50
CA VAL A 54 -4.12 15.19 -7.27
C VAL A 54 -3.49 16.42 -7.90
N ASP A 55 -2.88 17.28 -7.08
CA ASP A 55 -2.14 18.43 -7.55
C ASP A 55 -0.70 18.04 -7.85
N PHE A 56 -0.31 18.23 -9.09
CA PHE A 56 1.03 17.85 -9.52
C PHE A 56 2.14 18.52 -8.69
N ASN A 57 1.99 19.79 -8.33
CA ASN A 57 3.04 20.53 -7.61
C ASN A 57 3.14 20.13 -6.14
N PHE A 58 2.01 19.81 -5.51
CA PHE A 58 1.95 19.45 -4.09
C PHE A 58 2.14 17.95 -3.85
N ASP A 59 1.59 17.09 -4.72
CA ASP A 59 1.54 15.66 -4.46
C ASP A 59 2.59 14.88 -5.25
N VAL A 60 2.85 15.25 -6.50
CA VAL A 60 3.71 14.47 -7.41
C VAL A 60 5.13 15.02 -7.50
N LYS A 61 5.26 16.32 -7.69
CA LYS A 61 6.57 16.97 -7.89
C LYS A 61 7.55 16.78 -6.73
N PRO A 62 7.15 16.80 -5.45
CA PRO A 62 8.06 16.53 -4.33
C PRO A 62 8.65 15.11 -4.42
N ILE A 63 7.85 14.10 -4.78
CA ILE A 63 8.31 12.72 -4.95
C ILE A 63 9.34 12.63 -6.08
N LEU A 64 9.05 13.25 -7.21
CA LEU A 64 9.95 13.27 -8.36
C LEU A 64 11.25 14.01 -8.04
N SER A 65 11.16 15.12 -7.32
CA SER A 65 12.33 15.90 -6.89
C SER A 65 13.24 15.08 -5.98
N ASP A 66 12.67 14.36 -5.04
CA ASP A 66 13.42 13.54 -4.10
C ASP A 66 14.02 12.28 -4.75
N LYS A 67 13.27 11.62 -5.63
CA LYS A 67 13.64 10.28 -6.13
C LYS A 67 14.21 10.27 -7.55
N CYS A 68 13.91 11.27 -8.39
CA CYS A 68 14.18 11.19 -9.82
C CYS A 68 15.06 12.30 -10.35
N TYR A 69 14.94 13.54 -9.84
CA TYR A 69 15.61 14.71 -10.46
C TYR A 69 17.12 14.72 -10.32
N ALA A 70 17.69 13.97 -9.39
CA ALA A 70 19.14 13.79 -9.31
C ALA A 70 19.74 13.22 -10.61
N CYS A 71 18.95 12.38 -11.33
CA CYS A 71 19.37 11.76 -12.58
C CYS A 71 18.51 12.17 -13.79
N HIS A 72 17.28 12.67 -13.57
CA HIS A 72 16.34 13.03 -14.63
C HIS A 72 15.76 14.44 -14.45
N GLY A 73 16.58 15.34 -13.90
CA GLY A 73 16.20 16.73 -13.62
C GLY A 73 16.88 17.74 -14.54
N PRO A 74 16.94 19.01 -14.07
CA PRO A 74 17.42 20.13 -14.87
C PRO A 74 18.94 20.10 -15.12
N ASP A 75 19.74 19.45 -14.26
CA ASP A 75 21.20 19.39 -14.42
C ASP A 75 21.59 18.51 -15.60
N ASP A 76 22.03 19.12 -16.68
CA ASP A 76 22.43 18.43 -17.92
C ASP A 76 23.70 17.59 -17.77
N LYS A 77 24.56 17.88 -16.79
CA LYS A 77 25.77 17.10 -16.52
C LYS A 77 25.46 15.82 -15.76
N ALA A 78 24.47 15.86 -14.87
CA ALA A 78 24.05 14.70 -14.10
C ALA A 78 23.00 13.85 -14.84
N ARG A 79 22.35 14.42 -15.85
CA ARG A 79 21.18 13.84 -16.52
C ARG A 79 21.52 12.53 -17.22
N LYS A 80 20.72 11.51 -16.93
CA LYS A 80 20.79 10.19 -17.56
C LYS A 80 19.76 10.07 -18.69
N ALA A 81 20.10 9.28 -19.72
CA ALA A 81 19.24 8.99 -20.86
C ALA A 81 18.67 10.23 -21.56
N ASN A 82 19.23 11.41 -21.35
CA ASN A 82 18.70 12.69 -21.81
C ASN A 82 17.22 12.93 -21.44
N LEU A 83 16.74 12.28 -20.40
CA LEU A 83 15.34 12.33 -19.94
C LEU A 83 15.16 13.44 -18.90
N ARG A 84 14.10 14.26 -19.08
CA ARG A 84 13.69 15.31 -18.15
C ARG A 84 12.33 15.01 -17.56
N LEU A 85 12.29 14.74 -16.27
CA LEU A 85 11.02 14.55 -15.51
C LEU A 85 10.59 15.81 -14.77
N ASP A 86 11.34 16.89 -14.89
CA ASP A 86 11.06 18.20 -14.31
C ASP A 86 10.28 19.12 -15.23
N THR A 87 10.03 18.69 -16.48
CA THR A 87 9.25 19.45 -17.48
C THR A 87 8.09 18.63 -18.02
N LYS A 88 7.02 19.33 -18.40
CA LYS A 88 5.83 18.71 -18.99
C LYS A 88 6.17 17.99 -20.31
N GLU A 89 7.02 18.59 -21.11
CA GLU A 89 7.48 18.02 -22.38
C GLU A 89 8.23 16.71 -22.17
N GLY A 90 9.12 16.68 -21.17
CA GLY A 90 9.87 15.48 -20.83
C GLY A 90 9.00 14.34 -20.33
N PHE A 91 7.95 14.65 -19.55
CA PHE A 91 6.97 13.66 -19.11
C PHE A 91 6.25 12.96 -20.26
N TYR A 92 5.95 13.67 -21.32
CA TYR A 92 5.19 13.15 -22.48
C TYR A 92 6.07 12.86 -23.69
N THR A 93 7.40 12.83 -23.48
CA THR A 93 8.33 12.48 -24.55
C THR A 93 8.11 11.04 -25.00
N SER A 94 8.11 10.84 -26.32
CA SER A 94 8.28 9.53 -26.92
C SER A 94 9.73 9.08 -26.77
N LEU A 95 9.93 7.84 -26.32
CA LEU A 95 11.25 7.26 -26.15
C LEU A 95 11.82 6.63 -27.42
N ASN A 96 10.95 6.38 -28.38
CA ASN A 96 11.27 5.90 -29.71
C ASN A 96 10.07 6.16 -30.64
N ASP A 97 10.24 5.88 -31.95
CA ASP A 97 9.24 6.16 -32.98
C ASP A 97 7.99 5.26 -32.92
N ASN A 98 7.82 4.41 -31.93
CA ASN A 98 6.81 3.36 -31.86
C ASN A 98 5.86 3.51 -30.66
N ASP A 99 5.20 4.65 -30.50
CA ASP A 99 4.16 4.88 -29.47
C ASP A 99 4.59 4.44 -28.04
N HIS A 100 5.88 4.56 -27.74
CA HIS A 100 6.46 4.25 -26.45
C HIS A 100 6.79 5.55 -25.72
N PHE A 101 5.97 5.89 -24.73
CA PHE A 101 6.04 7.16 -24.03
C PHE A 101 6.56 6.98 -22.58
N VAL A 102 7.19 8.01 -22.07
CA VAL A 102 7.52 8.09 -20.64
C VAL A 102 6.23 7.99 -19.83
N ILE A 103 5.23 8.81 -20.16
CA ILE A 103 3.85 8.70 -19.67
C ILE A 103 2.91 8.62 -20.86
N ASP A 104 2.18 7.53 -20.97
CA ASP A 104 1.09 7.37 -21.91
C ASP A 104 -0.22 7.78 -21.22
N ARG A 105 -0.82 8.88 -21.68
CA ARG A 105 -2.06 9.42 -21.11
C ARG A 105 -3.30 8.56 -21.41
N ASN A 106 -3.27 7.86 -22.53
CA ASN A 106 -4.40 7.05 -22.98
C ASN A 106 -4.37 5.65 -22.36
N ASN A 107 -3.15 5.16 -22.06
CA ASN A 107 -2.93 3.84 -21.50
C ASN A 107 -1.85 3.94 -20.39
N PRO A 108 -2.22 4.37 -19.16
CA PRO A 108 -1.25 4.60 -18.09
C PRO A 108 -0.35 3.38 -17.79
N GLU A 109 -0.89 2.17 -17.92
CA GLU A 109 -0.15 0.91 -17.72
C GLU A 109 0.93 0.66 -18.78
N LYS A 110 0.85 1.34 -19.94
CA LYS A 110 1.89 1.30 -20.98
C LYS A 110 3.01 2.30 -20.74
N SER A 111 2.84 3.22 -19.80
CA SER A 111 3.84 4.23 -19.46
C SER A 111 5.14 3.57 -19.00
N GLU A 112 6.26 3.94 -19.62
CA GLU A 112 7.57 3.41 -19.25
C GLU A 112 7.94 3.75 -17.80
N LEU A 113 7.58 4.95 -17.33
CA LEU A 113 7.79 5.34 -15.94
C LEU A 113 7.10 4.38 -14.98
N ILE A 114 5.82 4.06 -15.21
CA ILE A 114 5.07 3.13 -14.35
C ILE A 114 5.71 1.74 -14.35
N LYS A 115 6.06 1.22 -15.52
CA LYS A 115 6.73 -0.09 -15.64
C LYS A 115 8.04 -0.14 -14.87
N ARG A 116 8.83 0.93 -14.92
CA ARG A 116 10.12 0.98 -14.22
C ARG A 116 9.99 1.08 -12.72
N ILE A 117 9.11 1.94 -12.22
CA ILE A 117 8.93 2.11 -10.76
C ILE A 117 8.26 0.89 -10.12
N SER A 118 7.49 0.10 -10.89
CA SER A 118 6.82 -1.12 -10.43
C SER A 118 7.62 -2.39 -10.66
N SER A 119 8.80 -2.30 -11.27
CA SER A 119 9.59 -3.49 -11.63
C SER A 119 10.32 -4.07 -10.43
N GLU A 120 10.34 -5.41 -10.34
CA GLU A 120 11.19 -6.16 -9.40
C GLU A 120 12.57 -6.50 -10.01
N ASN A 121 12.74 -6.29 -11.31
CA ASN A 121 13.99 -6.55 -12.00
C ASN A 121 15.01 -5.46 -11.68
N VAL A 122 16.06 -5.82 -10.95
CA VAL A 122 17.12 -4.90 -10.48
C VAL A 122 17.86 -4.15 -11.59
N SER A 123 17.89 -4.69 -12.81
CA SER A 123 18.51 -4.03 -13.97
C SER A 123 17.56 -3.10 -14.73
N TYR A 124 16.31 -3.07 -14.35
CA TYR A 124 15.25 -2.31 -15.03
C TYR A 124 14.51 -1.33 -14.11
N VAL A 125 14.45 -1.63 -12.81
CA VAL A 125 13.75 -0.80 -11.82
C VAL A 125 14.34 0.60 -11.71
N MET A 126 13.48 1.59 -11.47
CA MET A 126 13.88 2.98 -11.17
C MET A 126 13.22 3.44 -9.86
N PRO A 127 13.97 4.15 -9.00
CA PRO A 127 15.42 4.42 -9.07
C PRO A 127 16.24 3.13 -8.97
N PRO A 128 17.43 3.08 -9.59
CA PRO A 128 18.27 1.90 -9.49
C PRO A 128 18.72 1.66 -8.05
N PRO A 129 18.81 0.40 -7.59
CA PRO A 129 19.07 0.08 -6.17
C PRO A 129 20.34 0.72 -5.60
N GLU A 130 21.38 0.85 -6.41
CA GLU A 130 22.66 1.47 -6.04
C GLU A 130 22.59 2.98 -5.82
N SER A 131 21.51 3.64 -6.27
CA SER A 131 21.32 5.09 -6.07
C SER A 131 20.95 5.47 -4.62
N ASN A 132 20.51 4.50 -3.79
CA ASN A 132 19.94 4.70 -2.46
C ASN A 132 18.74 5.67 -2.40
N LEU A 133 18.07 5.92 -3.53
CA LEU A 133 16.90 6.79 -3.68
C LEU A 133 15.58 5.99 -3.58
N LYS A 134 15.42 5.15 -2.55
CA LYS A 134 14.21 4.34 -2.33
C LYS A 134 13.05 5.12 -1.76
#